data_532d0b7c1859fa159eb8b1d189d96902
#
_entry.id   532d0b7c1859fa159eb8b1d189d96902
#
_cell.length_a   1.000
_cell.length_b   1.000
_cell.length_c   1.000
_cell.angle_alpha   90.00
_cell.angle_beta   90.00
_cell.angle_gamma   90.00
#
_symmetry.space_group_name_H-M   'P 1'
#
loop_
_entity.id
_entity.type
_entity.pdbx_description
1 polymer ?
#
loop_
_entity_poly.entity_id
_entity_poly.type
_entity_poly.pdbx_seq_one_letter_code
_entity_poly.pdbx_strand_id
1 'polypeptide(L)'
;MKPTLYTATGECVTPGRELGKGGEGAVYDINEFVDSVAKIYHTPPPALKQDKLAFMAATADAQLLNYVAWPQATLHGGRGGKVIGFMMPKVSGKEPIHMIYSPAHRRQRYPHCAWDFLLYVARNIASSFATVHEHGHVVGDVNQNSFMVGRDSKVVLIDSDSFQINANGTLHLCEV
;
A
#
# COMPACT_ATOMS: atom_id res chain seq x y z
N MET A 1 -24.72 9.76 3.44
CA MET A 1 -23.96 9.86 2.17
C MET A 1 -22.48 9.92 2.51
N LYS A 2 -21.64 9.08 1.89
CA LYS A 2 -20.18 9.21 2.08
C LYS A 2 -19.71 10.48 1.39
N PRO A 3 -18.72 11.21 1.94
CA PRO A 3 -18.24 12.44 1.31
C PRO A 3 -17.56 12.11 -0.02
N THR A 4 -17.78 12.94 -1.01
CA THR A 4 -17.04 12.92 -2.26
C THR A 4 -15.64 13.46 -2.01
N LEU A 5 -14.62 12.74 -2.47
CA LEU A 5 -13.23 13.14 -2.39
C LEU A 5 -12.73 13.60 -3.76
N TYR A 6 -11.58 14.26 -3.76
CA TYR A 6 -10.97 14.77 -4.97
C TYR A 6 -9.47 14.40 -5.01
N THR A 7 -8.96 14.02 -6.17
CA THR A 7 -7.52 13.93 -6.39
C THR A 7 -6.90 15.34 -6.45
N ALA A 8 -5.57 15.43 -6.41
CA ALA A 8 -4.85 16.70 -6.61
C ALA A 8 -5.15 17.32 -7.99
N THR A 9 -5.50 16.53 -9.00
CA THR A 9 -5.90 16.97 -10.35
C THR A 9 -7.37 17.36 -10.44
N GLY A 10 -8.14 17.16 -9.35
CA GLY A 10 -9.55 17.55 -9.28
C GLY A 10 -10.53 16.47 -9.76
N GLU A 11 -10.07 15.25 -10.01
CA GLU A 11 -10.93 14.12 -10.31
C GLU A 11 -11.75 13.71 -9.08
N CYS A 12 -12.99 13.36 -9.32
CA CYS A 12 -13.94 12.96 -8.28
C CYS A 12 -13.69 11.49 -7.89
N VAL A 13 -13.62 11.22 -6.60
CA VAL A 13 -13.44 9.88 -6.04
C VAL A 13 -14.52 9.62 -4.99
N THR A 14 -15.32 8.58 -5.22
CA THR A 14 -16.40 8.19 -4.31
C THR A 14 -16.02 6.90 -3.57
N PRO A 15 -15.76 6.97 -2.24
CA PRO A 15 -15.49 5.78 -1.45
C PRO A 15 -16.68 4.81 -1.45
N GLY A 16 -16.41 3.58 -1.84
CA GLY A 16 -17.38 2.48 -1.87
C GLY A 16 -17.45 1.72 -0.55
N ARG A 17 -17.40 0.38 -0.64
CA ARG A 17 -17.40 -0.51 0.53
C ARG A 17 -16.10 -0.38 1.32
N GLU A 18 -16.17 -0.40 2.65
CA GLU A 18 -15.01 -0.55 3.52
C GLU A 18 -14.42 -1.96 3.37
N LEU A 19 -13.14 -2.04 3.10
CA LEU A 19 -12.39 -3.30 2.94
C LEU A 19 -11.63 -3.67 4.20
N GLY A 20 -11.20 -2.68 4.97
CA GLY A 20 -10.47 -2.86 6.22
C GLY A 20 -10.31 -1.56 6.98
N LYS A 21 -10.08 -1.68 8.29
CA LYS A 21 -9.89 -0.55 9.20
C LYS A 21 -8.70 -0.82 10.10
N GLY A 22 -7.79 0.14 10.19
CA GLY A 22 -6.64 0.15 11.09
C GLY A 22 -6.67 1.30 12.08
N GLY A 23 -5.60 1.45 12.85
CA GLY A 23 -5.47 2.52 13.85
C GLY A 23 -5.46 3.93 13.26
N GLU A 24 -4.81 4.12 12.12
CA GLU A 24 -4.67 5.43 11.47
C GLU A 24 -5.80 5.80 10.51
N GLY A 25 -6.46 4.79 9.91
CA GLY A 25 -7.44 5.02 8.87
C GLY A 25 -8.15 3.75 8.42
N ALA A 26 -8.97 3.89 7.38
CA ALA A 26 -9.68 2.78 6.77
C ALA A 26 -9.49 2.77 5.26
N VAL A 27 -9.56 1.58 4.67
CA VAL A 27 -9.40 1.34 3.24
C VAL A 27 -10.76 1.05 2.62
N TYR A 28 -11.05 1.71 1.51
CA TYR A 28 -12.32 1.62 0.80
C TYR A 28 -12.12 1.27 -0.67
N ASP A 29 -13.05 0.50 -1.23
CA ASP A 29 -13.23 0.44 -2.68
C ASP A 29 -13.47 1.85 -3.24
N ILE A 30 -13.12 2.06 -4.51
CA ILE A 30 -13.43 3.28 -5.26
C ILE A 30 -14.41 2.91 -6.37
N ASN A 31 -15.53 3.63 -6.47
CA ASN A 31 -16.56 3.29 -7.43
C ASN A 31 -16.11 3.53 -8.89
N GLU A 32 -15.31 4.57 -9.11
CA GLU A 32 -14.82 4.99 -10.42
C GLU A 32 -13.57 4.21 -10.87
N PHE A 33 -12.84 3.58 -9.94
CA PHE A 33 -11.53 2.93 -10.20
C PHE A 33 -11.48 1.54 -9.55
N VAL A 34 -11.93 0.51 -10.27
CA VAL A 34 -12.09 -0.87 -9.75
C VAL A 34 -10.79 -1.55 -9.31
N ASP A 35 -9.66 -1.14 -9.90
CA ASP A 35 -8.33 -1.68 -9.61
C ASP A 35 -7.56 -0.84 -8.57
N SER A 36 -8.23 0.15 -7.98
CA SER A 36 -7.66 1.03 -6.95
C SER A 36 -8.51 1.05 -5.69
N VAL A 37 -7.89 1.41 -4.58
CA VAL A 37 -8.53 1.61 -3.29
C VAL A 37 -8.11 2.94 -2.68
N ALA A 38 -8.94 3.48 -1.80
CA ALA A 38 -8.67 4.70 -1.03
C ALA A 38 -8.33 4.34 0.41
N LYS A 39 -7.13 4.67 0.90
CA LYS A 39 -6.84 4.75 2.34
C LYS A 39 -7.19 6.14 2.82
N ILE A 40 -8.14 6.24 3.74
CA ILE A 40 -8.64 7.51 4.31
C ILE A 40 -8.27 7.52 5.78
N TYR A 41 -7.54 8.53 6.23
CA TYR A 41 -7.14 8.69 7.61
C TYR A 41 -8.32 9.10 8.50
N HIS A 42 -8.34 8.65 9.76
CA HIS A 42 -9.35 9.05 10.73
C HIS A 42 -9.27 10.54 11.07
N THR A 43 -8.04 11.07 11.07
CA THR A 43 -7.77 12.52 11.19
C THR A 43 -6.81 12.93 10.08
N PRO A 44 -6.95 14.12 9.48
CA PRO A 44 -6.02 14.57 8.46
C PRO A 44 -4.57 14.50 8.96
N PRO A 45 -3.64 13.91 8.20
CA PRO A 45 -2.26 13.75 8.63
C PRO A 45 -1.57 15.12 8.76
N PRO A 46 -0.49 15.24 9.56
CA PRO A 46 0.29 16.46 9.68
C PRO A 46 0.91 16.86 8.34
N ALA A 47 1.25 18.14 8.15
CA ALA A 47 1.75 18.69 6.89
C ALA A 47 2.93 17.88 6.32
N LEU A 48 3.87 17.48 7.17
CA LEU A 48 5.03 16.67 6.75
C LEU A 48 4.62 15.33 6.11
N LYS A 49 3.59 14.66 6.64
CA LYS A 49 3.05 13.42 6.05
C LYS A 49 2.27 13.70 4.77
N GLN A 50 1.59 14.86 4.67
CA GLN A 50 0.94 15.27 3.43
C GLN A 50 1.96 15.49 2.31
N ASP A 51 3.08 16.16 2.60
CA ASP A 51 4.18 16.37 1.64
C ASP A 51 4.82 15.03 1.21
N LYS A 52 5.05 14.12 2.16
CA LYS A 52 5.51 12.75 1.88
C LYS A 52 4.58 12.03 0.90
N LEU A 53 3.28 12.01 1.17
CA LEU A 53 2.29 11.36 0.31
C LEU A 53 2.19 11.99 -1.09
N ALA A 54 2.29 13.32 -1.16
CA ALA A 54 2.31 14.04 -2.44
C ALA A 54 3.55 13.67 -3.27
N PHE A 55 4.72 13.61 -2.65
CA PHE A 55 5.95 13.15 -3.30
C PHE A 55 5.83 11.71 -3.78
N MET A 56 5.37 10.80 -2.91
CA MET A 56 5.19 9.39 -3.27
C MET A 56 4.26 9.24 -4.48
N ALA A 57 3.14 9.96 -4.50
CA ALA A 57 2.18 9.92 -5.60
C ALA A 57 2.77 10.47 -6.91
N ALA A 58 3.61 11.50 -6.84
CA ALA A 58 4.26 12.11 -8.00
C ALA A 58 5.40 11.24 -8.57
N THR A 59 5.97 10.35 -7.77
CA THR A 59 7.12 9.48 -8.16
C THR A 59 6.71 8.01 -8.34
N ALA A 60 5.42 7.70 -8.33
CA ALA A 60 4.92 6.37 -8.60
C ALA A 60 5.30 5.91 -10.02
N ASP A 61 5.92 4.75 -10.12
CA ASP A 61 6.28 4.13 -11.40
C ASP A 61 5.86 2.65 -11.45
N ALA A 62 5.95 2.06 -12.64
CA ALA A 62 5.54 0.68 -12.86
C ALA A 62 6.36 -0.33 -12.04
N GLN A 63 7.63 -0.04 -11.74
CA GLN A 63 8.50 -0.92 -10.97
C GLN A 63 8.07 -0.97 -9.51
N LEU A 64 7.84 0.17 -8.88
CA LEU A 64 7.29 0.26 -7.52
C LEU A 64 5.90 -0.37 -7.42
N LEU A 65 5.01 -0.07 -8.37
CA LEU A 65 3.63 -0.57 -8.38
C LEU A 65 3.53 -2.09 -8.55
N ASN A 66 4.53 -2.75 -9.13
CA ASN A 66 4.59 -4.22 -9.22
C ASN A 66 4.81 -4.91 -7.87
N TYR A 67 5.46 -4.23 -6.92
CA TYR A 67 5.88 -4.81 -5.66
C TYR A 67 5.23 -4.17 -4.43
N VAL A 68 4.65 -2.98 -4.58
CA VAL A 68 4.16 -2.18 -3.45
C VAL A 68 2.80 -1.59 -3.76
N ALA A 69 1.87 -1.62 -2.81
CA ALA A 69 0.67 -0.80 -2.83
C ALA A 69 1.06 0.67 -2.58
N TRP A 70 1.68 1.27 -3.61
CA TRP A 70 2.27 2.61 -3.55
C TRP A 70 1.22 3.68 -3.81
N PRO A 71 1.24 4.84 -3.11
CA PRO A 71 0.37 5.96 -3.41
C PRO A 71 0.46 6.41 -4.87
N GLN A 72 -0.68 6.52 -5.54
CA GLN A 72 -0.79 6.95 -6.94
C GLN A 72 -1.39 8.36 -7.05
N ALA A 73 -2.21 8.76 -6.08
CA ALA A 73 -2.78 10.09 -5.99
C ALA A 73 -3.12 10.43 -4.54
N THR A 74 -2.94 11.67 -4.12
CA THR A 74 -3.46 12.16 -2.85
C THR A 74 -4.96 12.43 -2.95
N LEU A 75 -5.68 12.20 -1.84
CA LEU A 75 -7.12 12.43 -1.72
C LEU A 75 -7.41 13.59 -0.76
N HIS A 76 -8.32 14.47 -1.19
CA HIS A 76 -8.68 15.68 -0.51
C HIS A 76 -10.18 15.72 -0.19
N GLY A 77 -10.57 16.24 0.96
CA GLY A 77 -11.97 16.41 1.38
C GLY A 77 -12.75 17.51 0.63
N GLY A 78 -12.09 18.22 -0.27
CA GLY A 78 -12.62 19.25 -1.15
C GLY A 78 -11.56 19.70 -2.12
N ARG A 79 -11.93 20.38 -3.21
CA ARG A 79 -10.97 20.90 -4.20
C ARG A 79 -9.98 21.86 -3.53
N GLY A 80 -8.68 21.55 -3.59
CA GLY A 80 -7.65 22.36 -2.94
C GLY A 80 -7.60 22.25 -1.41
N GLY A 81 -8.36 21.31 -0.82
CA GLY A 81 -8.35 21.03 0.61
C GLY A 81 -7.10 20.29 1.08
N LYS A 82 -7.02 20.05 2.40
CA LYS A 82 -5.94 19.25 2.99
C LYS A 82 -6.02 17.80 2.49
N VAL A 83 -4.87 17.14 2.41
CA VAL A 83 -4.79 15.70 2.17
C VAL A 83 -5.43 14.97 3.36
N ILE A 84 -6.37 14.10 3.08
CA ILE A 84 -7.05 13.26 4.07
C ILE A 84 -6.85 11.77 3.82
N GLY A 85 -6.15 11.42 2.72
CA GLY A 85 -5.89 10.05 2.32
C GLY A 85 -5.13 9.99 1.01
N PHE A 86 -5.07 8.80 0.46
CA PHE A 86 -4.44 8.55 -0.84
C PHE A 86 -5.08 7.36 -1.55
N MET A 87 -4.89 7.31 -2.85
CA MET A 87 -5.29 6.21 -3.72
C MET A 87 -4.08 5.32 -3.99
N MET A 88 -4.28 4.01 -3.99
CA MET A 88 -3.24 3.00 -4.24
C MET A 88 -3.82 1.79 -4.98
N PRO A 89 -2.97 0.92 -5.60
CA PRO A 89 -3.45 -0.30 -6.23
C PRO A 89 -4.20 -1.21 -5.26
N LYS A 90 -5.28 -1.80 -5.74
CA LYS A 90 -6.05 -2.81 -5.00
C LYS A 90 -5.29 -4.13 -4.99
N VAL A 91 -4.95 -4.60 -3.80
CA VAL A 91 -4.32 -5.92 -3.60
C VAL A 91 -5.43 -6.97 -3.47
N SER A 92 -5.64 -7.77 -4.50
CA SER A 92 -6.67 -8.81 -4.55
C SER A 92 -6.07 -10.20 -4.71
N GLY A 93 -6.76 -11.23 -4.18
CA GLY A 93 -6.36 -12.62 -4.35
C GLY A 93 -5.07 -13.02 -3.64
N LYS A 94 -4.64 -12.24 -2.65
CA LYS A 94 -3.44 -12.47 -1.86
C LYS A 94 -3.80 -12.63 -0.38
N GLU A 95 -2.99 -13.39 0.33
CA GLU A 95 -3.14 -13.64 1.77
C GLU A 95 -1.93 -13.06 2.53
N PRO A 96 -2.09 -12.66 3.80
CA PRO A 96 -0.95 -12.23 4.62
C PRO A 96 0.08 -13.36 4.77
N ILE A 97 1.37 -13.00 4.83
CA ILE A 97 2.47 -13.96 4.83
C ILE A 97 2.40 -14.99 5.96
N HIS A 98 1.80 -14.65 7.10
CA HIS A 98 1.64 -15.60 8.20
C HIS A 98 0.79 -16.84 7.83
N MET A 99 -0.07 -16.73 6.81
CA MET A 99 -0.80 -17.88 6.27
C MET A 99 0.11 -18.86 5.53
N ILE A 100 1.32 -18.42 5.15
CA ILE A 100 2.28 -19.20 4.36
C ILE A 100 3.36 -19.82 5.23
N TYR A 101 3.98 -19.06 6.14
CA TYR A 101 5.02 -19.62 6.99
C TYR A 101 4.49 -20.54 8.08
N SER A 102 3.23 -20.40 8.49
CA SER A 102 2.57 -21.34 9.39
C SER A 102 2.26 -22.66 8.67
N PRO A 103 2.85 -23.82 9.08
CA PRO A 103 2.60 -25.10 8.41
C PRO A 103 1.14 -25.53 8.40
N ALA A 104 0.39 -25.19 9.46
CA ALA A 104 -1.03 -25.52 9.57
C ALA A 104 -1.87 -24.70 8.57
N HIS A 105 -1.69 -23.38 8.56
CA HIS A 105 -2.40 -22.49 7.64
C HIS A 105 -2.00 -22.74 6.19
N ARG A 106 -0.71 -22.98 5.90
CA ARG A 106 -0.23 -23.29 4.57
C ARG A 106 -0.88 -24.54 3.99
N ARG A 107 -0.95 -25.64 4.76
CA ARG A 107 -1.61 -26.87 4.32
C ARG A 107 -3.09 -26.65 3.96
N GLN A 108 -3.77 -25.75 4.66
CA GLN A 108 -5.16 -25.45 4.44
C GLN A 108 -5.40 -24.50 3.25
N ARG A 109 -4.59 -23.42 3.17
CA ARG A 109 -4.77 -22.34 2.19
C ARG A 109 -4.01 -22.55 0.88
N TYR A 110 -2.87 -23.26 0.98
CA TYR A 110 -1.92 -23.50 -0.12
C TYR A 110 -1.54 -24.98 -0.23
N PRO A 111 -2.53 -25.90 -0.35
CA PRO A 111 -2.28 -27.36 -0.27
C PRO A 111 -1.34 -27.88 -1.37
N HIS A 112 -1.24 -27.17 -2.49
CA HIS A 112 -0.39 -27.54 -3.63
C HIS A 112 0.97 -26.83 -3.65
N CYS A 113 1.25 -25.98 -2.64
CA CYS A 113 2.50 -25.21 -2.60
C CYS A 113 3.58 -26.03 -1.90
N ALA A 114 4.56 -26.46 -2.67
CA ALA A 114 5.73 -27.20 -2.22
C ALA A 114 6.87 -26.26 -1.77
N TRP A 115 8.06 -26.84 -1.58
CA TRP A 115 9.23 -26.10 -1.09
C TRP A 115 9.70 -25.00 -2.05
N ASP A 116 9.63 -25.25 -3.36
CA ASP A 116 9.95 -24.28 -4.41
C ASP A 116 9.10 -23.01 -4.31
N PHE A 117 7.81 -23.15 -4.02
CA PHE A 117 6.93 -22.00 -3.77
C PHE A 117 7.46 -21.10 -2.65
N LEU A 118 7.95 -21.68 -1.54
CA LEU A 118 8.51 -20.90 -0.43
C LEU A 118 9.78 -20.17 -0.84
N LEU A 119 10.64 -20.79 -1.66
CA LEU A 119 11.83 -20.15 -2.20
C LEU A 119 11.47 -18.98 -3.13
N TYR A 120 10.47 -19.15 -3.99
CA TYR A 120 10.00 -18.05 -4.84
C TYR A 120 9.38 -16.89 -4.03
N VAL A 121 8.61 -17.20 -2.98
CA VAL A 121 8.10 -16.17 -2.07
C VAL A 121 9.25 -15.40 -1.42
N ALA A 122 10.25 -16.10 -0.87
CA ALA A 122 11.42 -15.47 -0.24
C ALA A 122 12.17 -14.56 -1.24
N ARG A 123 12.41 -15.06 -2.47
CA ARG A 123 13.00 -14.28 -3.55
C ARG A 123 12.20 -13.03 -3.86
N ASN A 124 10.88 -13.14 -3.99
CA ASN A 124 10.01 -12.02 -4.33
C ASN A 124 9.93 -10.98 -3.20
N ILE A 125 10.04 -11.40 -1.92
CA ILE A 125 10.22 -10.48 -0.79
C ILE A 125 11.53 -9.71 -0.96
N ALA A 126 12.65 -10.40 -1.20
CA ALA A 126 13.94 -9.74 -1.40
C ALA A 126 13.91 -8.76 -2.59
N SER A 127 13.25 -9.14 -3.69
CA SER A 127 13.06 -8.26 -4.86
C SER A 127 12.23 -7.01 -4.53
N SER A 128 11.18 -7.14 -3.71
CA SER A 128 10.37 -5.99 -3.31
C SER A 128 11.17 -5.00 -2.45
N PHE A 129 12.01 -5.49 -1.53
CA PHE A 129 12.93 -4.63 -0.77
C PHE A 129 13.97 -3.97 -1.67
N ALA A 130 14.61 -4.75 -2.56
CA ALA A 130 15.59 -4.23 -3.50
C ALA A 130 14.99 -3.06 -4.32
N THR A 131 13.77 -3.25 -4.87
CA THR A 131 13.09 -2.21 -5.63
C THR A 131 12.90 -0.93 -4.80
N VAL A 132 12.40 -1.03 -3.57
CA VAL A 132 12.21 0.16 -2.71
C VAL A 132 13.55 0.84 -2.41
N HIS A 133 14.60 0.06 -2.13
CA HIS A 133 15.94 0.61 -1.83
C HIS A 133 16.61 1.24 -3.06
N GLU A 134 16.44 0.66 -4.24
CA GLU A 134 16.94 1.24 -5.51
C GLU A 134 16.32 2.62 -5.82
N HIS A 135 15.09 2.86 -5.35
CA HIS A 135 14.44 4.18 -5.41
C HIS A 135 14.88 5.13 -4.29
N GLY A 136 15.85 4.74 -3.46
CA GLY A 136 16.38 5.56 -2.37
C GLY A 136 15.49 5.62 -1.12
N HIS A 137 14.53 4.72 -1.02
CA HIS A 137 13.59 4.63 0.11
C HIS A 137 13.92 3.44 1.02
N VAL A 138 13.30 3.36 2.20
CA VAL A 138 13.50 2.23 3.12
C VAL A 138 12.13 1.71 3.58
N VAL A 139 11.96 0.39 3.54
CA VAL A 139 10.73 -0.27 4.02
C VAL A 139 10.65 -0.08 5.54
N GLY A 140 9.58 0.56 6.00
CA GLY A 140 9.27 0.75 7.42
C GLY A 140 8.24 -0.25 7.92
N ASP A 141 8.09 -0.35 9.24
CA ASP A 141 7.13 -1.21 9.93
C ASP A 141 7.04 -2.64 9.35
N VAL A 142 8.19 -3.33 9.33
CA VAL A 142 8.29 -4.70 8.80
C VAL A 142 7.65 -5.67 9.78
N ASN A 143 6.45 -6.12 9.46
CA ASN A 143 5.71 -7.11 10.25
C ASN A 143 4.96 -8.09 9.35
N GLN A 144 4.33 -9.11 9.94
CA GLN A 144 3.64 -10.17 9.20
C GLN A 144 2.43 -9.69 8.37
N ASN A 145 1.90 -8.50 8.64
CA ASN A 145 0.77 -7.94 7.91
C ASN A 145 1.21 -7.05 6.74
N SER A 146 2.50 -6.66 6.71
CA SER A 146 3.06 -5.81 5.65
C SER A 146 3.27 -6.53 4.32
N PHE A 147 3.10 -7.86 4.28
CA PHE A 147 3.34 -8.70 3.09
C PHE A 147 2.09 -9.45 2.69
N MET A 148 1.64 -9.22 1.48
CA MET A 148 0.53 -9.95 0.86
C MET A 148 1.06 -10.88 -0.22
N VAL A 149 0.76 -12.18 -0.13
CA VAL A 149 1.34 -13.23 -1.00
C VAL A 149 0.24 -13.91 -1.81
N GLY A 150 0.44 -13.99 -3.13
CA GLY A 150 -0.44 -14.67 -4.05
C GLY A 150 -0.12 -16.16 -4.20
N ARG A 151 -1.05 -16.92 -4.78
CA ARG A 151 -0.83 -18.33 -5.12
C ARG A 151 0.23 -18.53 -6.22
N ASP A 152 0.55 -17.47 -6.94
CA ASP A 152 1.63 -17.38 -7.94
C ASP A 152 2.98 -17.00 -7.33
N SER A 153 3.11 -17.06 -5.99
CA SER A 153 4.28 -16.63 -5.20
C SER A 153 4.62 -15.13 -5.28
N LYS A 154 3.89 -14.32 -6.04
CA LYS A 154 4.11 -12.88 -6.08
C LYS A 154 3.77 -12.24 -4.75
N VAL A 155 4.62 -11.30 -4.35
CA VAL A 155 4.51 -10.56 -3.10
C VAL A 155 4.19 -9.10 -3.40
N VAL A 156 3.32 -8.51 -2.59
CA VAL A 156 3.06 -7.06 -2.59
C VAL A 156 3.20 -6.56 -1.16
N LEU A 157 4.01 -5.54 -0.98
CA LEU A 157 4.11 -4.79 0.27
C LEU A 157 2.90 -3.86 0.39
N ILE A 158 2.31 -3.80 1.57
CA ILE A 158 1.25 -2.85 1.91
C ILE A 158 1.72 -1.90 3.00
N ASP A 159 0.91 -0.89 3.34
CA ASP A 159 1.21 0.16 4.32
C ASP A 159 2.49 0.96 3.99
N SER A 160 2.70 1.26 2.70
CA SER A 160 3.86 2.00 2.20
C SER A 160 3.96 3.43 2.73
N ASP A 161 2.89 4.00 3.25
CA ASP A 161 2.89 5.30 3.91
C ASP A 161 3.66 5.32 5.25
N SER A 162 4.00 4.14 5.82
CA SER A 162 4.91 4.01 6.95
C SER A 162 6.40 4.04 6.56
N PHE A 163 6.75 3.85 5.26
CA PHE A 163 8.13 3.75 4.79
C PHE A 163 8.91 5.04 5.04
N GLN A 164 10.24 4.91 5.17
CA GLN A 164 11.12 6.07 5.10
C GLN A 164 11.27 6.50 3.64
N ILE A 165 10.95 7.74 3.35
CA ILE A 165 10.96 8.31 2.00
C ILE A 165 12.02 9.42 1.93
N ASN A 166 12.91 9.33 0.95
CA ASN A 166 13.81 10.41 0.58
C ASN A 166 13.16 11.22 -0.55
N ALA A 167 12.65 12.38 -0.20
CA ALA A 167 12.01 13.31 -1.12
C ALA A 167 13.00 14.42 -1.50
N ASN A 168 13.79 14.19 -2.55
CA ASN A 168 14.78 15.18 -3.06
C ASN A 168 15.71 15.74 -1.98
N GLY A 169 16.20 14.87 -1.08
CA GLY A 169 17.10 15.25 0.03
C GLY A 169 16.38 15.57 1.34
N THR A 170 15.06 15.70 1.35
CA THR A 170 14.26 15.75 2.57
C THR A 170 13.90 14.33 2.99
N LEU A 171 14.34 13.94 4.18
CA LEU A 171 14.11 12.61 4.72
C LEU A 171 12.84 12.58 5.57
N HIS A 172 11.82 11.84 5.11
CA HIS A 172 10.65 11.52 5.90
C HIS A 172 10.87 10.16 6.57
N LEU A 173 11.01 10.15 7.88
CA LEU A 173 11.34 8.94 8.66
C LEU A 173 10.19 7.90 8.61
N CYS A 174 10.55 6.65 8.94
CA CYS A 174 9.56 5.59 9.18
C CYS A 174 8.62 5.98 10.31
N GLU A 175 7.35 5.63 10.16
CA GLU A 175 6.35 5.72 11.21
C GLU A 175 6.12 4.29 11.75
N VAL A 176 6.15 4.13 13.09
CA VAL A 176 5.99 2.84 13.79
C VAL A 176 4.79 2.93 14.71
#